data_a7e5a52c74bd48b77d26f4d8ffa75101
#
_entry.id   a7e5a52c74bd48b77d26f4d8ffa75101
#
_cell.length_a   1.000
_cell.length_b   1.000
_cell.length_c   1.000
_cell.angle_alpha   90.00
_cell.angle_beta   90.00
_cell.angle_gamma   90.00
#
_symmetry.space_group_name_H-M   'P 1'
#
loop_
_entity.id
_entity.type
_entity.pdbx_description
1 polymer ?
#
loop_
_entity_poly.entity_id
_entity_poly.type
_entity_poly.pdbx_seq_one_letter_code
_entity_poly.pdbx_strand_id
1 'polypeptide(L)'
;MTDRIQMLLDMHQESPEDTFVLFALGKEHQSQKDWNKALHYYQLLIQTDEDYVGVYYHLGKLYEVQSQLEQAINTYKRGIEIATKVGDLHARSELAGACMAIDEDFE
;
A
#
# COMPACT_ATOMS: atom_id res chain seq x y z
N MET A 1 -1.66 -17.22 -16.64
CA MET A 1 -1.85 -16.84 -16.59
C MET A 1 -2.47 -15.68 -16.13
N THR A 2 -2.93 -15.06 -16.51
CA THR A 2 -3.43 -13.83 -16.23
C THR A 2 -4.79 -13.84 -15.70
N ASP A 3 -5.26 -14.96 -15.42
CA ASP A 3 -6.62 -15.10 -15.03
C ASP A 3 -6.94 -14.36 -13.75
N ARG A 4 -5.99 -14.31 -12.81
CA ARG A 4 -6.25 -13.62 -11.55
C ARG A 4 -6.39 -12.12 -11.76
N ILE A 5 -5.51 -11.53 -12.56
CA ILE A 5 -5.60 -10.10 -12.84
C ILE A 5 -6.90 -9.80 -13.59
N GLN A 6 -7.22 -10.61 -14.60
CA GLN A 6 -8.43 -10.37 -15.36
C GLN A 6 -9.68 -10.49 -14.48
N MET A 7 -9.70 -11.48 -13.58
CA MET A 7 -10.80 -11.64 -12.66
C MET A 7 -10.94 -10.40 -11.77
N LEU A 8 -9.81 -9.91 -11.25
CA LEU A 8 -9.84 -8.72 -10.39
C LEU A 8 -10.28 -7.48 -11.16
N LEU A 9 -9.87 -7.35 -12.42
CA LEU A 9 -10.29 -6.22 -13.25
C LEU A 9 -11.80 -6.25 -13.50
N ASP A 10 -12.35 -7.45 -13.72
CA ASP A 10 -13.79 -7.59 -13.91
C ASP A 10 -14.53 -7.19 -12.63
N MET A 11 -14.02 -7.62 -11.46
CA MET A 11 -14.63 -7.25 -10.18
C MET A 11 -14.54 -5.74 -9.95
N HIS A 12 -13.41 -5.15 -10.31
CA HIS A 12 -13.22 -3.71 -10.17
C HIS A 12 -14.19 -2.94 -11.05
N GLN A 13 -14.46 -3.45 -12.24
CA GLN A 13 -15.41 -2.80 -13.15
C GLN A 13 -16.80 -2.83 -12.56
N GLU A 14 -17.19 -3.91 -11.90
CA GLU A 14 -18.50 -4.02 -11.29
C GLU A 14 -18.63 -3.21 -10.01
N SER A 15 -17.56 -3.10 -9.24
CA SER A 15 -17.57 -2.39 -7.96
C SER A 15 -16.30 -1.57 -7.84
N PRO A 16 -16.25 -0.39 -8.46
CA PRO A 16 -15.02 0.40 -8.52
C PRO A 16 -14.46 0.83 -7.16
N GLU A 17 -15.30 0.87 -6.13
CA GLU A 17 -14.86 1.31 -4.81
C GLU A 17 -14.63 0.16 -3.84
N ASP A 18 -14.61 -1.07 -4.32
CA ASP A 18 -14.35 -2.22 -3.45
C ASP A 18 -12.86 -2.21 -3.07
N THR A 19 -12.61 -1.87 -1.81
CA THR A 19 -11.24 -1.69 -1.32
C THR A 19 -10.43 -2.99 -1.37
N PHE A 20 -11.07 -4.13 -1.11
CA PHE A 20 -10.37 -5.40 -1.20
C PHE A 20 -9.84 -5.63 -2.61
N VAL A 21 -10.64 -5.32 -3.62
CA VAL A 21 -10.25 -5.52 -5.02
C VAL A 21 -9.12 -4.56 -5.38
N LEU A 22 -9.20 -3.30 -4.95
CA LEU A 22 -8.14 -2.33 -5.21
C LEU A 22 -6.82 -2.78 -4.60
N PHE A 23 -6.87 -3.28 -3.37
CA PHE A 23 -5.67 -3.76 -2.69
C PHE A 23 -5.10 -4.97 -3.42
N ALA A 24 -5.97 -5.91 -3.80
CA ALA A 24 -5.53 -7.12 -4.51
C ALA A 24 -4.89 -6.78 -5.85
N LEU A 25 -5.47 -5.81 -6.58
CA LEU A 25 -4.89 -5.39 -7.85
C LEU A 25 -3.51 -4.76 -7.64
N GLY A 26 -3.38 -3.90 -6.64
CA GLY A 26 -2.08 -3.30 -6.34
C GLY A 26 -1.03 -4.37 -6.05
N LYS A 27 -1.38 -5.33 -5.20
CA LYS A 27 -0.44 -6.39 -4.82
C LYS A 27 -0.08 -7.29 -5.99
N GLU A 28 -1.06 -7.59 -6.84
CA GLU A 28 -0.81 -8.46 -7.96
C GLU A 28 0.13 -7.80 -8.97
N HIS A 29 -0.10 -6.53 -9.26
CA HIS A 29 0.79 -5.80 -10.16
C HIS A 29 2.19 -5.63 -9.53
N GLN A 30 2.26 -5.42 -8.22
CA GLN A 30 3.55 -5.32 -7.55
C GLN A 30 4.33 -6.63 -7.68
N SER A 31 3.66 -7.77 -7.52
CA SER A 31 4.33 -9.06 -7.63
C SER A 31 4.85 -9.30 -9.04
N GLN A 32 4.22 -8.69 -10.04
CA GLN A 32 4.68 -8.80 -11.41
C GLN A 32 5.64 -7.68 -11.79
N LYS A 33 6.04 -6.87 -10.82
CA LYS A 33 6.99 -5.77 -11.02
C LYS A 33 6.45 -4.70 -11.97
N ASP A 34 5.14 -4.61 -12.09
CA ASP A 34 4.50 -3.52 -12.82
C ASP A 34 4.25 -2.40 -11.83
N TRP A 35 5.33 -1.65 -11.55
CA TRP A 35 5.33 -0.67 -10.47
C TRP A 35 4.32 0.45 -10.71
N ASN A 36 4.17 0.90 -11.94
CA ASN A 36 3.27 2.01 -12.22
C ASN A 36 1.81 1.65 -11.97
N LYS A 37 1.40 0.43 -12.36
CA LYS A 37 0.04 0.00 -12.11
C LYS A 37 -0.20 -0.27 -10.64
N ALA A 38 0.80 -0.85 -9.96
CA ALA A 38 0.69 -1.07 -8.52
C ALA A 38 0.48 0.26 -7.80
N LEU A 39 1.29 1.26 -8.14
CA LEU A 39 1.16 2.59 -7.54
C LEU A 39 -0.22 3.18 -7.78
N HIS A 40 -0.72 3.05 -9.02
CA HIS A 40 -2.04 3.57 -9.37
C HIS A 40 -3.13 3.00 -8.46
N TYR A 41 -3.14 1.67 -8.28
CA TYR A 41 -4.20 1.05 -7.49
C TYR A 41 -4.05 1.33 -6.00
N TYR A 42 -2.82 1.40 -5.49
CA TYR A 42 -2.63 1.77 -4.08
C TYR A 42 -3.08 3.21 -3.82
N GLN A 43 -2.77 4.13 -4.73
CA GLN A 43 -3.19 5.52 -4.56
C GLN A 43 -4.71 5.65 -4.65
N LEU A 44 -5.32 4.91 -5.57
CA LEU A 44 -6.78 4.92 -5.69
C LEU A 44 -7.43 4.37 -4.42
N LEU A 45 -6.82 3.33 -3.84
CA LEU A 45 -7.31 2.77 -2.59
C LEU A 45 -7.28 3.80 -1.46
N ILE A 46 -6.17 4.52 -1.34
CA ILE A 46 -6.05 5.54 -0.28
C ILE A 46 -7.09 6.65 -0.50
N GLN A 47 -7.34 7.04 -1.75
CA GLN A 47 -8.35 8.04 -2.03
C GLN A 47 -9.74 7.52 -1.67
N THR A 48 -9.98 6.23 -1.80
CA THR A 48 -11.28 5.64 -1.51
C THR A 48 -11.47 5.44 -0.02
N ASP A 49 -10.42 4.98 0.69
CA ASP A 49 -10.49 4.72 2.12
C ASP A 49 -9.09 4.87 2.72
N GLU A 50 -8.80 6.06 3.23
CA GLU A 50 -7.47 6.33 3.78
C GLU A 50 -7.19 5.54 5.06
N ASP A 51 -8.21 4.96 5.67
CA ASP A 51 -8.02 4.16 6.89
C ASP A 51 -7.73 2.70 6.60
N TYR A 52 -7.55 2.33 5.33
CA TYR A 52 -7.20 0.95 4.96
C TYR A 52 -5.73 0.74 5.29
N VAL A 53 -5.45 0.28 6.51
CA VAL A 53 -4.10 0.29 7.08
C VAL A 53 -3.08 -0.50 6.26
N GLY A 54 -3.48 -1.64 5.70
CA GLY A 54 -2.54 -2.53 5.02
C GLY A 54 -1.86 -1.92 3.81
N VAL A 55 -2.48 -0.91 3.19
CA VAL A 55 -1.92 -0.36 1.96
C VAL A 55 -0.60 0.38 2.21
N TYR A 56 -0.43 0.96 3.38
CA TYR A 56 0.74 1.83 3.64
C TYR A 56 2.04 1.04 3.67
N TYR A 57 2.02 -0.17 4.23
CA TYR A 57 3.20 -1.00 4.25
C TYR A 57 3.63 -1.37 2.82
N HIS A 58 2.66 -1.81 2.01
CA HIS A 58 2.96 -2.23 0.64
C HIS A 58 3.36 -1.07 -0.26
N LEU A 59 2.71 0.08 -0.09
CA LEU A 59 3.08 1.27 -0.86
C LEU A 59 4.47 1.75 -0.46
N GLY A 60 4.79 1.73 0.83
CA GLY A 60 6.14 2.10 1.27
C GLY A 60 7.20 1.19 0.66
N LYS A 61 6.95 -0.12 0.65
CA LYS A 61 7.88 -1.06 0.03
C LYS A 61 8.02 -0.80 -1.47
N LEU A 62 6.93 -0.44 -2.13
CA LEU A 62 6.97 -0.11 -3.54
C LEU A 62 7.90 1.07 -3.80
N TYR A 63 7.79 2.11 -2.98
CA TYR A 63 8.68 3.27 -3.11
C TYR A 63 10.13 2.88 -2.84
N GLU A 64 10.39 2.00 -1.86
CA GLU A 64 11.75 1.55 -1.59
C GLU A 64 12.36 0.87 -2.82
N VAL A 65 11.59 -0.02 -3.47
CA VAL A 65 12.06 -0.72 -4.66
C VAL A 65 12.46 0.25 -5.76
N GLN A 66 11.77 1.38 -5.83
CA GLN A 66 12.05 2.40 -6.83
C GLN A 66 13.08 3.42 -6.35
N SER A 67 13.71 3.17 -5.22
CA SER A 67 14.74 4.06 -4.63
C SER A 67 14.19 5.44 -4.30
N GLN A 68 12.89 5.52 -4.03
CA GLN A 68 12.26 6.77 -3.62
C GLN A 68 12.08 6.74 -2.10
N LEU A 69 13.20 6.89 -1.40
CA LEU A 69 13.23 6.67 0.04
C LEU A 69 12.45 7.73 0.81
N GLU A 70 12.44 8.97 0.35
CA GLU A 70 11.69 10.01 1.04
C GLU A 70 10.20 9.72 0.99
N GLN A 71 9.69 9.31 -0.18
CA GLN A 71 8.30 8.93 -0.30
C GLN A 71 7.98 7.71 0.54
N ALA A 72 8.91 6.75 0.61
CA ALA A 72 8.70 5.56 1.44
C ALA A 72 8.58 5.95 2.90
N ILE A 73 9.47 6.79 3.39
CA ILE A 73 9.46 7.26 4.78
C ILE A 73 8.14 7.97 5.09
N ASN A 74 7.73 8.88 4.22
CA ASN A 74 6.49 9.63 4.44
C ASN A 74 5.27 8.70 4.44
N THR A 75 5.28 7.69 3.57
CA THR A 75 4.20 6.72 3.50
C THR A 75 4.12 5.89 4.77
N TYR A 76 5.26 5.41 5.27
CA TYR A 76 5.28 4.65 6.52
C TYR A 76 4.80 5.51 7.69
N LYS A 77 5.24 6.77 7.76
CA LYS A 77 4.81 7.64 8.86
C LYS A 77 3.32 7.90 8.80
N ARG A 78 2.77 8.10 7.61
CA ARG A 78 1.33 8.26 7.48
C ARG A 78 0.60 6.99 7.92
N GLY A 79 1.13 5.83 7.52
CA GLY A 79 0.55 4.56 7.94
C GLY A 79 0.56 4.38 9.44
N ILE A 80 1.63 4.85 10.13
CA ILE A 80 1.70 4.78 11.59
C ILE A 80 0.59 5.63 12.20
N GLU A 81 0.36 6.83 11.66
CA GLU A 81 -0.73 7.68 12.13
C GLU A 81 -2.08 7.00 11.98
N ILE A 82 -2.32 6.41 10.82
CA ILE A 82 -3.58 5.72 10.54
C ILE A 82 -3.74 4.50 11.45
N ALA A 83 -2.68 3.69 11.60
CA ALA A 83 -2.73 2.52 12.45
C ALA A 83 -3.02 2.90 13.90
N THR A 84 -2.42 3.99 14.37
CA THR A 84 -2.69 4.49 15.72
C THR A 84 -4.15 4.92 15.85
N LYS A 85 -4.65 5.63 14.85
CA LYS A 85 -6.02 6.13 14.86
C LYS A 85 -7.03 4.98 14.93
N VAL A 86 -6.82 3.93 14.17
CA VAL A 86 -7.77 2.81 14.12
C VAL A 86 -7.48 1.73 15.18
N GLY A 87 -6.38 1.88 15.92
CA GLY A 87 -6.08 0.95 17.00
C GLY A 87 -5.42 -0.35 16.55
N ASP A 88 -4.80 -0.36 15.36
CA ASP A 88 -4.12 -1.56 14.84
C ASP A 88 -2.67 -1.53 15.28
N LEU A 89 -2.40 -2.09 16.46
CA LEU A 89 -1.06 -2.05 17.05
C LEU A 89 -0.05 -2.91 16.29
N HIS A 90 -0.51 -4.00 15.73
CA HIS A 90 0.37 -4.87 14.95
C HIS A 90 0.87 -4.13 13.70
N ALA A 91 -0.03 -3.52 12.96
CA ALA A 91 0.35 -2.76 11.77
C ALA A 91 1.25 -1.58 12.15
N ARG A 92 0.95 -0.92 13.26
CA ARG A 92 1.77 0.19 13.74
C ARG A 92 3.22 -0.26 13.97
N SER A 93 3.40 -1.40 14.62
CA SER A 93 4.73 -1.94 14.88
C SER A 93 5.47 -2.30 13.59
N GLU A 94 4.77 -2.92 12.65
CA GLU A 94 5.39 -3.28 11.38
C GLU A 94 5.84 -2.05 10.61
N LEU A 95 4.97 -1.03 10.56
CA LEU A 95 5.28 0.20 9.85
C LEU A 95 6.45 0.93 10.51
N ALA A 96 6.46 0.96 11.84
CA ALA A 96 7.58 1.60 12.56
C ALA A 96 8.88 0.88 12.26
N GLY A 97 8.87 -0.46 12.26
CA GLY A 97 10.06 -1.22 11.95
C GLY A 97 10.58 -0.96 10.54
N ALA A 98 9.64 -0.91 9.56
CA ALA A 98 10.03 -0.62 8.19
C ALA A 98 10.61 0.79 8.05
N CYS A 99 10.01 1.75 8.74
CA CYS A 99 10.48 3.13 8.70
C CYS A 99 11.86 3.26 9.33
N MET A 100 12.06 2.64 10.50
CA MET A 100 13.36 2.69 11.18
C MET A 100 14.48 2.12 10.33
N ALA A 101 14.17 1.15 9.48
CA ALA A 101 15.19 0.51 8.67
C ALA A 101 15.78 1.46 7.63
N ILE A 102 15.05 2.50 7.24
CA ILE A 102 15.48 3.40 6.17
C ILE A 102 15.57 4.87 6.60
N ASP A 103 15.08 5.21 7.79
CA ASP A 103 15.08 6.60 8.26
C ASP A 103 15.98 6.70 9.49
N GLU A 104 17.17 7.28 9.30
CA GLU A 104 18.12 7.38 10.39
C GLU A 104 17.63 8.29 11.51
N ASP A 105 16.72 9.20 11.18
CA ASP A 105 16.20 10.16 12.15
C ASP A 105 14.87 9.74 12.77
N PHE A 106 14.46 8.49 12.56
CA PHE A 106 13.18 8.03 13.06
C PHE A 106 13.18 7.97 14.58
N GLU A 107 12.15 8.53 15.22
CA GLU A 107 12.00 8.47 16.66
C GLU A 107 10.69 7.80 17.04
#